data_1daf284f36e0212222d58772533fbb03
#
_entry.id   1daf284f36e0212222d58772533fbb03
#
_cell.length_a   1.000
_cell.length_b   1.000
_cell.length_c   1.000
_cell.angle_alpha   90.00
_cell.angle_beta   90.00
_cell.angle_gamma   90.00
#
_symmetry.space_group_name_H-M   'P 1'
#
loop_
_entity.id
_entity.type
_entity.pdbx_description
1 polymer ?
#
loop_
_entity_poly.entity_id
_entity_poly.type
_entity_poly.pdbx_seq_one_letter_code
_entity_poly.pdbx_strand_id
1 'polypeptide(L)'
;YELEQTWWSDERRTVIDSTRAALDYLEYLHKLKKGDWFHALASYNWGERSVRKAIERNRKARKKTNYSSLRMPRETRNYVPKLLAMREIINNPSRYGIQMPMIPNTPYFKSFLINNSLDVKLISKLAEIETDEFLALNANVLRPVVNKKYTKGILLPYEKYEIFKSN
;
A
#
# COMPACT_ATOMS: atom_id res chain seq x y z
N TYR A 1 -0.02 -9.53 10.27
CA TYR A 1 -1.12 -8.75 9.67
C TYR A 1 -2.08 -9.64 8.86
N GLU A 2 -2.01 -10.96 9.05
CA GLU A 2 -2.95 -11.96 8.51
C GLU A 2 -3.22 -11.84 7.00
N LEU A 3 -2.22 -11.40 6.23
CA LEU A 3 -2.27 -11.37 4.77
C LEU A 3 -1.79 -12.70 4.22
N GLU A 4 -2.73 -13.52 3.78
CA GLU A 4 -2.45 -14.86 3.27
C GLU A 4 -1.95 -14.85 1.83
N GLN A 5 -1.09 -15.83 1.52
CA GLN A 5 -0.68 -16.14 0.16
C GLN A 5 -1.05 -17.58 -0.15
N THR A 6 -1.86 -17.77 -1.16
CA THR A 6 -2.32 -19.07 -1.65
C THR A 6 -1.97 -19.25 -3.13
N TRP A 7 -2.31 -20.40 -3.71
CA TRP A 7 -2.24 -20.60 -5.16
C TRP A 7 -3.19 -19.68 -5.93
N TRP A 8 -4.31 -19.29 -5.34
CA TRP A 8 -5.40 -18.52 -5.96
C TRP A 8 -5.28 -17.02 -5.76
N SER A 9 -4.79 -16.60 -4.61
CA SER A 9 -4.78 -15.20 -4.18
C SER A 9 -3.57 -14.87 -3.33
N ASP A 10 -3.07 -13.65 -3.49
CA ASP A 10 -2.05 -13.05 -2.62
C ASP A 10 -2.60 -11.75 -1.99
N GLU A 11 -3.07 -11.84 -0.76
CA GLU A 11 -3.68 -10.70 -0.04
C GLU A 11 -2.72 -9.52 0.18
N ARG A 12 -1.40 -9.75 0.09
CA ARG A 12 -0.41 -8.65 0.15
C ARG A 12 -0.50 -7.71 -1.04
N ARG A 13 -1.22 -8.10 -2.09
CA ARG A 13 -1.44 -7.32 -3.31
C ARG A 13 -2.84 -6.69 -3.37
N THR A 14 -3.67 -6.87 -2.35
CA THR A 14 -4.97 -6.17 -2.26
C THR A 14 -4.75 -4.70 -1.95
N VAL A 15 -5.50 -3.82 -2.59
CA VAL A 15 -5.38 -2.37 -2.36
C VAL A 15 -5.77 -2.01 -0.93
N ILE A 16 -6.89 -2.54 -0.44
CA ILE A 16 -7.45 -2.18 0.87
C ILE A 16 -6.63 -2.80 2.01
N ASP A 17 -6.50 -4.15 2.00
CA ASP A 17 -5.94 -4.87 3.16
C ASP A 17 -4.43 -4.60 3.30
N SER A 18 -3.69 -4.57 2.17
CA SER A 18 -2.26 -4.25 2.21
C SER A 18 -2.00 -2.81 2.70
N THR A 19 -2.85 -1.85 2.28
CA THR A 19 -2.74 -0.46 2.75
C THR A 19 -3.03 -0.37 4.25
N ARG A 20 -4.10 -1.03 4.72
CA ARG A 20 -4.42 -1.08 6.16
C ARG A 20 -3.28 -1.69 6.97
N ALA A 21 -2.78 -2.86 6.55
CA ALA A 21 -1.65 -3.51 7.20
C ALA A 21 -0.40 -2.64 7.23
N ALA A 22 -0.12 -1.90 6.15
CA ALA A 22 1.00 -0.96 6.09
C ALA A 22 0.84 0.20 7.08
N LEU A 23 -0.37 0.77 7.18
CA LEU A 23 -0.68 1.86 8.12
C LEU A 23 -0.60 1.38 9.58
N ASP A 24 -1.17 0.22 9.89
CA ASP A 24 -1.10 -0.38 11.22
C ASP A 24 0.35 -0.66 11.63
N TYR A 25 1.17 -1.14 10.69
CA TYR A 25 2.59 -1.37 10.97
C TYR A 25 3.37 -0.07 11.17
N LEU A 26 3.07 0.97 10.39
CA LEU A 26 3.66 2.29 10.59
C LEU A 26 3.28 2.89 11.95
N GLU A 27 2.02 2.75 12.37
CA GLU A 27 1.58 3.19 13.68
C GLU A 27 2.29 2.43 14.82
N TYR A 28 2.39 1.10 14.70
CA TYR A 28 3.17 0.27 15.62
C TYR A 28 4.62 0.76 15.73
N LEU A 29 5.28 0.97 14.58
CA LEU A 29 6.67 1.46 14.55
C LEU A 29 6.81 2.85 15.17
N HIS A 30 5.85 3.74 14.94
CA HIS A 30 5.84 5.08 15.54
C HIS A 30 5.76 5.01 17.08
N LYS A 31 4.85 4.20 17.61
CA LYS A 31 4.74 3.94 19.06
C LYS A 31 6.05 3.34 19.61
N LEU A 32 6.60 2.34 18.93
CA LEU A 32 7.86 1.69 19.30
C LEU A 32 9.05 2.64 19.30
N LYS A 33 9.08 3.62 18.40
CA LYS A 33 10.12 4.67 18.33
C LYS A 33 9.78 5.91 19.15
N LYS A 34 8.86 5.79 20.11
CA LYS A 34 8.48 6.86 21.07
C LYS A 34 8.05 8.16 20.37
N GLY A 35 7.33 8.06 19.28
CA GLY A 35 6.82 9.19 18.50
C GLY A 35 7.79 9.73 17.44
N ASP A 36 8.96 9.15 17.25
CA ASP A 36 9.91 9.56 16.21
C ASP A 36 9.54 8.95 14.85
N TRP A 37 8.88 9.73 14.01
CA TRP A 37 8.50 9.35 12.66
C TRP A 37 9.68 9.05 11.74
N PHE A 38 10.82 9.73 11.90
CA PHE A 38 12.00 9.48 11.06
C PHE A 38 12.56 8.08 11.31
N HIS A 39 12.65 7.68 12.58
CA HIS A 39 13.08 6.33 12.95
C HIS A 39 12.00 5.28 12.61
N ALA A 40 10.71 5.61 12.71
CA ALA A 40 9.63 4.72 12.31
C ALA A 40 9.67 4.41 10.81
N LEU A 41 9.77 5.44 9.98
CA LEU A 41 9.87 5.31 8.52
C LEU A 41 11.16 4.58 8.09
N ALA A 42 12.29 4.87 8.75
CA ALA A 42 13.52 4.11 8.53
C ALA A 42 13.35 2.63 8.89
N SER A 43 12.62 2.34 9.98
CA SER A 43 12.35 0.97 10.43
C SER A 43 11.39 0.25 9.47
N TYR A 44 10.43 0.94 8.89
CA TYR A 44 9.55 0.41 7.87
C TYR A 44 10.33 -0.03 6.61
N ASN A 45 11.27 0.79 6.16
CA ASN A 45 12.06 0.54 4.96
C ASN A 45 13.21 -0.47 5.17
N TRP A 46 13.95 -0.35 6.29
CA TRP A 46 15.16 -1.14 6.53
C TRP A 46 15.00 -2.24 7.58
N GLY A 47 13.87 -2.29 8.24
CA GLY A 47 13.59 -3.22 9.31
C GLY A 47 13.95 -2.67 10.70
N GLU A 48 13.06 -2.93 11.64
CA GLU A 48 13.12 -2.45 13.02
C GLU A 48 14.42 -2.81 13.73
N ARG A 49 14.85 -4.09 13.58
CA ARG A 49 16.08 -4.60 14.20
C ARG A 49 17.34 -3.90 13.68
N SER A 50 17.38 -3.58 12.39
CA SER A 50 18.51 -2.90 11.74
C SER A 50 18.67 -1.48 12.26
N VAL A 51 17.56 -0.73 12.33
CA VAL A 51 17.55 0.64 12.86
C VAL A 51 17.93 0.64 14.34
N ARG A 52 17.40 -0.29 15.15
CA ARG A 52 17.77 -0.43 16.55
C ARG A 52 19.27 -0.65 16.73
N LYS A 53 19.85 -1.59 15.97
CA LYS A 53 21.30 -1.84 16.01
C LYS A 53 22.12 -0.58 15.62
N ALA A 54 21.67 0.18 14.62
CA ALA A 54 22.34 1.40 14.21
C ALA A 54 22.31 2.47 15.32
N ILE A 55 21.17 2.66 15.98
CA ILE A 55 21.00 3.56 17.14
C ILE A 55 21.92 3.12 18.29
N GLU A 56 21.91 1.84 18.66
CA GLU A 56 22.75 1.29 19.74
C GLU A 56 24.24 1.47 19.46
N ARG A 57 24.67 1.22 18.22
CA ARG A 57 26.06 1.45 17.80
C ARG A 57 26.49 2.91 17.98
N ASN A 58 25.66 3.86 17.54
CA ASN A 58 25.96 5.29 17.72
C ASN A 58 25.97 5.67 19.21
N ARG A 59 25.02 5.15 20.00
CA ARG A 59 24.97 5.39 21.47
C ARG A 59 26.25 4.91 22.17
N LYS A 60 26.69 3.67 21.85
CA LYS A 60 27.96 3.14 22.40
C LYS A 60 29.19 3.98 22.00
N ALA A 61 29.15 4.54 20.79
CA ALA A 61 30.21 5.41 20.28
C ALA A 61 30.03 6.88 20.70
N ARG A 62 29.09 7.21 21.62
CA ARG A 62 28.73 8.57 22.06
C ARG A 62 28.44 9.54 20.91
N LYS A 63 27.91 9.03 19.81
CA LYS A 63 27.46 9.80 18.63
C LYS A 63 25.98 10.12 18.70
N LYS A 64 25.55 11.13 17.93
CA LYS A 64 24.12 11.46 17.76
C LYS A 64 23.36 10.26 17.21
N THR A 65 22.12 10.05 17.68
CA THR A 65 21.28 8.92 17.30
C THR A 65 20.08 9.32 16.44
N ASN A 66 19.97 10.59 16.05
CA ASN A 66 18.95 11.04 15.13
C ASN A 66 19.12 10.39 13.72
N TYR A 67 18.05 10.35 12.95
CA TYR A 67 18.00 9.70 11.64
C TYR A 67 19.20 10.02 10.74
N SER A 68 19.53 11.31 10.57
CA SER A 68 20.62 11.76 9.68
C SER A 68 22.01 11.32 10.12
N SER A 69 22.19 10.99 11.41
CA SER A 69 23.47 10.56 11.98
C SER A 69 23.67 9.04 11.95
N LEU A 70 22.63 8.27 11.58
CA LEU A 70 22.75 6.81 11.50
C LEU A 70 23.43 6.38 10.19
N ARG A 71 24.30 5.38 10.29
CA ARG A 71 24.84 4.69 9.11
C ARG A 71 23.81 3.68 8.62
N MET A 72 23.14 4.01 7.54
CA MET A 72 22.08 3.23 6.89
C MET A 72 22.41 3.00 5.40
N PRO A 73 21.79 2.02 4.73
CA PRO A 73 21.84 1.88 3.28
C PRO A 73 21.39 3.17 2.57
N ARG A 74 21.90 3.39 1.36
CA ARG A 74 21.57 4.58 0.55
C ARG A 74 20.06 4.72 0.34
N GLU A 75 19.37 3.62 0.11
CA GLU A 75 17.91 3.59 -0.04
C GLU A 75 17.22 4.17 1.21
N THR A 76 17.49 3.59 2.38
CA THR A 76 16.88 4.03 3.65
C THR A 76 17.24 5.48 3.98
N ARG A 77 18.50 5.89 3.74
CA ARG A 77 18.96 7.27 3.98
C ARG A 77 18.21 8.29 3.12
N ASN A 78 17.75 7.89 1.94
CA ASN A 78 17.02 8.75 1.02
C ASN A 78 15.49 8.58 1.14
N TYR A 79 15.02 7.56 1.87
CA TYR A 79 13.59 7.23 1.95
C TYR A 79 12.76 8.38 2.54
N VAL A 80 13.14 8.86 3.73
CA VAL A 80 12.42 9.97 4.38
C VAL A 80 12.55 11.28 3.60
N PRO A 81 13.75 11.71 3.13
CA PRO A 81 13.85 12.89 2.26
C PRO A 81 12.99 12.81 1.00
N LYS A 82 12.92 11.66 0.33
CA LYS A 82 12.05 11.47 -0.83
C LYS A 82 10.57 11.60 -0.48
N LEU A 83 10.14 11.00 0.63
CA LEU A 83 8.77 11.11 1.11
C LEU A 83 8.38 12.58 1.39
N LEU A 84 9.27 13.31 2.06
CA LEU A 84 9.05 14.74 2.34
C LEU A 84 9.04 15.59 1.07
N ALA A 85 9.91 15.29 0.11
CA ALA A 85 9.92 15.97 -1.19
C ALA A 85 8.62 15.71 -1.97
N MET A 86 8.15 14.45 -2.00
CA MET A 86 6.86 14.13 -2.64
C MET A 86 5.68 14.85 -1.96
N ARG A 87 5.66 14.89 -0.63
CA ARG A 87 4.64 15.65 0.11
C ARG A 87 4.67 17.13 -0.25
N GLU A 88 5.86 17.72 -0.32
CA GLU A 88 6.02 19.14 -0.68
C GLU A 88 5.55 19.42 -2.11
N ILE A 89 5.90 18.56 -3.07
CA ILE A 89 5.47 18.68 -4.46
C ILE A 89 3.93 18.59 -4.58
N ILE A 90 3.31 17.63 -3.90
CA ILE A 90 1.85 17.44 -3.93
C ILE A 90 1.13 18.63 -3.30
N ASN A 91 1.66 19.16 -2.21
CA ASN A 91 1.05 20.31 -1.53
C ASN A 91 1.23 21.64 -2.29
N ASN A 92 2.32 21.77 -3.03
CA ASN A 92 2.71 22.99 -3.73
C ASN A 92 3.16 22.73 -5.18
N PRO A 93 2.32 22.08 -6.03
CA PRO A 93 2.74 21.59 -7.34
C PRO A 93 3.17 22.72 -8.28
N SER A 94 2.50 23.87 -8.25
CA SER A 94 2.81 25.02 -9.09
C SER A 94 4.22 25.58 -8.85
N ARG A 95 4.75 25.47 -7.62
CA ARG A 95 6.13 25.87 -7.28
C ARG A 95 7.18 25.07 -8.06
N TYR A 96 6.81 23.89 -8.52
CA TYR A 96 7.67 22.97 -9.27
C TYR A 96 7.29 22.88 -10.75
N GLY A 97 6.44 23.77 -11.24
CA GLY A 97 5.95 23.76 -12.63
C GLY A 97 5.05 22.56 -12.96
N ILE A 98 4.49 21.91 -11.95
CA ILE A 98 3.64 20.72 -12.12
C ILE A 98 2.17 21.15 -12.09
N GLN A 99 1.42 20.72 -13.10
CA GLN A 99 -0.04 20.80 -13.11
C GLN A 99 -0.62 19.46 -12.65
N MET A 100 -1.24 19.46 -11.48
CA MET A 100 -1.92 18.26 -10.96
C MET A 100 -3.30 18.13 -11.62
N PRO A 101 -3.68 16.93 -12.09
CA PRO A 101 -5.03 16.68 -12.55
C PRO A 101 -6.03 16.89 -11.39
N MET A 102 -7.21 17.39 -11.72
CA MET A 102 -8.29 17.52 -10.75
C MET A 102 -8.86 16.11 -10.48
N ILE A 103 -8.51 15.53 -9.33
CA ILE A 103 -9.00 14.23 -8.90
C ILE A 103 -10.07 14.47 -7.83
N PRO A 104 -11.33 14.06 -8.07
CA PRO A 104 -12.38 14.16 -7.06
C PRO A 104 -12.00 13.43 -5.78
N ASN A 105 -12.30 14.00 -4.62
CA ASN A 105 -12.12 13.34 -3.32
C ASN A 105 -13.30 12.40 -3.04
N THR A 106 -13.53 11.46 -3.95
CA THR A 106 -14.55 10.41 -3.86
C THR A 106 -13.90 9.06 -4.10
N PRO A 107 -14.39 7.97 -3.49
CA PRO A 107 -13.86 6.64 -3.75
C PRO A 107 -13.97 6.29 -5.24
N TYR A 108 -12.87 5.87 -5.84
CA TYR A 108 -12.86 5.41 -7.23
C TYR A 108 -13.54 4.06 -7.41
N PHE A 109 -13.51 3.20 -6.39
CA PHE A 109 -14.01 1.83 -6.45
C PHE A 109 -14.88 1.48 -5.25
N LYS A 110 -15.68 0.44 -5.42
CA LYS A 110 -16.40 -0.28 -4.35
C LYS A 110 -15.88 -1.71 -4.23
N SER A 111 -15.95 -2.26 -3.03
CA SER A 111 -15.73 -3.70 -2.78
C SER A 111 -17.04 -4.46 -2.90
N PHE A 112 -16.99 -5.58 -3.59
CA PHE A 112 -18.08 -6.51 -3.75
C PHE A 112 -17.71 -7.88 -3.18
N LEU A 113 -18.52 -8.39 -2.26
CA LEU A 113 -18.36 -9.74 -1.71
C LEU A 113 -18.89 -10.76 -2.70
N ILE A 114 -18.07 -11.73 -3.07
CA ILE A 114 -18.49 -12.81 -3.98
C ILE A 114 -19.06 -13.99 -3.18
N ASN A 115 -20.23 -14.46 -3.58
CA ASN A 115 -20.88 -15.62 -2.97
C ASN A 115 -20.51 -16.93 -3.65
N ASN A 116 -20.04 -16.88 -4.88
CA ASN A 116 -19.59 -18.01 -5.69
C ASN A 116 -18.22 -17.72 -6.31
N SER A 117 -17.49 -18.79 -6.65
CA SER A 117 -16.30 -18.62 -7.49
C SER A 117 -16.73 -18.25 -8.91
N LEU A 118 -16.10 -17.22 -9.48
CA LEU A 118 -16.45 -16.66 -10.78
C LEU A 118 -15.21 -16.58 -11.67
N ASP A 119 -15.39 -16.85 -12.95
CA ASP A 119 -14.34 -16.62 -13.94
C ASP A 119 -14.10 -15.12 -14.13
N VAL A 120 -12.83 -14.72 -14.23
CA VAL A 120 -12.42 -13.33 -14.38
C VAL A 120 -13.02 -12.68 -15.63
N LYS A 121 -13.06 -13.41 -16.77
CA LYS A 121 -13.67 -12.91 -18.00
C LYS A 121 -15.19 -12.73 -17.87
N LEU A 122 -15.84 -13.62 -17.10
CA LEU A 122 -17.27 -13.47 -16.82
C LEU A 122 -17.54 -12.22 -15.97
N ILE A 123 -16.75 -12.01 -14.91
CA ILE A 123 -16.84 -10.78 -14.09
C ILE A 123 -16.64 -9.55 -14.97
N SER A 124 -15.59 -9.54 -15.80
CA SER A 124 -15.28 -8.43 -16.69
C SER A 124 -16.43 -8.13 -17.66
N LYS A 125 -17.03 -9.18 -18.22
CA LYS A 125 -18.18 -9.05 -19.13
C LYS A 125 -19.41 -8.49 -18.42
N LEU A 126 -19.75 -9.01 -17.23
CA LEU A 126 -20.91 -8.56 -16.44
C LEU A 126 -20.75 -7.14 -15.91
N ALA A 127 -19.52 -6.72 -15.61
CA ALA A 127 -19.21 -5.37 -15.17
C ALA A 127 -18.93 -4.39 -16.33
N GLU A 128 -18.90 -4.87 -17.57
CA GLU A 128 -18.52 -4.07 -18.75
C GLU A 128 -17.17 -3.34 -18.56
N ILE A 129 -16.16 -4.07 -18.03
CA ILE A 129 -14.81 -3.59 -17.76
C ILE A 129 -13.80 -4.43 -18.53
N GLU A 130 -12.73 -3.81 -19.02
CA GLU A 130 -11.63 -4.57 -19.62
C GLU A 130 -10.96 -5.48 -18.59
N THR A 131 -10.61 -6.71 -19.00
CA THR A 131 -10.00 -7.71 -18.09
C THR A 131 -8.72 -7.21 -17.45
N ASP A 132 -7.89 -6.49 -18.20
CA ASP A 132 -6.63 -5.94 -17.70
C ASP A 132 -6.85 -4.85 -16.65
N GLU A 133 -7.87 -4.01 -16.83
CA GLU A 133 -8.27 -3.00 -15.85
C GLU A 133 -8.81 -3.67 -14.57
N PHE A 134 -9.65 -4.70 -14.72
CA PHE A 134 -10.12 -5.50 -13.58
C PHE A 134 -8.95 -6.10 -12.80
N LEU A 135 -7.99 -6.74 -13.49
CA LEU A 135 -6.82 -7.36 -12.86
C LEU A 135 -5.86 -6.33 -12.25
N ALA A 136 -5.72 -5.14 -12.83
CA ALA A 136 -4.93 -4.06 -12.24
C ALA A 136 -5.49 -3.63 -10.89
N LEU A 137 -6.81 -3.54 -10.77
CA LEU A 137 -7.49 -3.20 -9.51
C LEU A 137 -7.52 -4.37 -8.52
N ASN A 138 -7.55 -5.61 -9.03
CA ASN A 138 -7.60 -6.85 -8.25
C ASN A 138 -6.32 -7.67 -8.40
N ALA A 139 -5.17 -7.03 -8.19
CA ALA A 139 -3.85 -7.63 -8.39
C ALA A 139 -3.56 -8.84 -7.48
N ASN A 140 -4.40 -9.07 -6.47
CA ASN A 140 -4.35 -10.25 -5.61
C ASN A 140 -4.86 -11.51 -6.32
N VAL A 141 -5.64 -11.40 -7.37
CA VAL A 141 -6.18 -12.56 -8.14
C VAL A 141 -5.08 -13.11 -9.03
N LEU A 142 -4.63 -14.34 -8.75
CA LEU A 142 -3.49 -14.96 -9.45
C LEU A 142 -3.91 -15.95 -10.54
N ARG A 143 -5.20 -16.25 -10.67
CA ARG A 143 -5.74 -17.27 -11.58
C ARG A 143 -6.95 -16.72 -12.35
N PRO A 144 -7.32 -17.35 -13.47
CA PRO A 144 -8.48 -16.92 -14.25
C PRO A 144 -9.82 -17.00 -13.51
N VAL A 145 -9.83 -17.56 -12.31
CA VAL A 145 -11.01 -17.71 -11.46
C VAL A 145 -10.80 -16.99 -10.13
N VAL A 146 -11.71 -16.11 -9.78
CA VAL A 146 -11.82 -15.54 -8.45
C VAL A 146 -12.46 -16.59 -7.55
N ASN A 147 -11.66 -17.20 -6.69
CA ASN A 147 -12.12 -18.29 -5.84
C ASN A 147 -12.64 -17.76 -4.50
N LYS A 148 -13.94 -17.96 -4.22
CA LYS A 148 -14.59 -17.43 -3.01
C LYS A 148 -13.97 -17.88 -1.69
N LYS A 149 -13.30 -19.03 -1.66
CA LYS A 149 -12.63 -19.53 -0.46
C LYS A 149 -11.38 -18.71 -0.10
N TYR A 150 -10.72 -18.15 -1.12
CA TYR A 150 -9.41 -17.49 -0.97
C TYR A 150 -9.43 -16.00 -1.34
N THR A 151 -10.58 -15.48 -1.77
CA THR A 151 -10.75 -14.07 -2.13
C THR A 151 -11.99 -13.54 -1.42
N LYS A 152 -11.81 -12.66 -0.46
CA LYS A 152 -12.90 -12.11 0.36
C LYS A 152 -13.86 -11.24 -0.45
N GLY A 153 -13.35 -10.56 -1.47
CA GLY A 153 -14.13 -9.72 -2.35
C GLY A 153 -13.30 -9.21 -3.53
N ILE A 154 -13.97 -8.58 -4.47
CA ILE A 154 -13.38 -7.92 -5.62
C ILE A 154 -13.62 -6.41 -5.56
N LEU A 155 -12.77 -5.65 -6.23
CA LEU A 155 -12.91 -4.22 -6.39
C LEU A 155 -13.37 -3.92 -7.82
N LEU A 156 -14.37 -3.08 -7.94
CA LEU A 156 -14.85 -2.56 -9.23
C LEU A 156 -14.93 -1.04 -9.16
N PRO A 157 -14.60 -0.31 -10.25
CA PRO A 157 -14.89 1.12 -10.33
C PRO A 157 -16.36 1.38 -9.99
N TYR A 158 -16.65 2.51 -9.35
CA TYR A 158 -17.99 2.79 -8.81
C TYR A 158 -19.10 2.58 -9.85
N GLU A 159 -18.93 3.13 -11.06
CA GLU A 159 -19.89 2.99 -12.16
C GLU A 159 -20.04 1.54 -12.61
N LYS A 160 -18.96 0.79 -12.69
CA LYS A 160 -18.93 -0.62 -13.09
C LYS A 160 -19.53 -1.55 -12.04
N TYR A 161 -19.44 -1.17 -10.76
CA TYR A 161 -20.10 -1.88 -9.68
C TYR A 161 -21.63 -1.91 -9.83
N GLU A 162 -22.24 -0.78 -10.17
CA GLU A 162 -23.70 -0.71 -10.34
C GLU A 162 -24.16 -1.55 -11.56
N ILE A 163 -23.40 -1.55 -12.65
CA ILE A 163 -23.65 -2.41 -13.82
C ILE A 163 -23.55 -3.88 -13.42
N PHE A 164 -22.46 -4.29 -12.77
CA PHE A 164 -22.26 -5.67 -12.33
C PHE A 164 -23.35 -6.17 -11.40
N LYS A 165 -23.90 -5.30 -10.55
CA LYS A 165 -24.97 -5.64 -9.62
C LYS A 165 -26.33 -5.85 -10.32
N SER A 166 -26.55 -5.19 -11.44
CA SER A 166 -27.79 -5.28 -12.21
C SER A 166 -27.84 -6.48 -13.16
N ASN A 167 -26.69 -7.06 -13.52
CA ASN A 167 -26.52 -8.25 -14.36
C ASN A 167 -26.38 -9.55 -13.55
#